data_76dc7cf10ca7bd6fdbe360b59733887b
#
_entry.id   76dc7cf10ca7bd6fdbe360b59733887b
#
_cell.length_a   1.000
_cell.length_b   1.000
_cell.length_c   1.000
_cell.angle_alpha   90.00
_cell.angle_beta   90.00
_cell.angle_gamma   90.00
#
_symmetry.space_group_name_H-M   'P 1'
#
loop_
_entity.id
_entity.type
_entity.pdbx_description
1 polymer ?
#
loop_
_entity_poly.entity_id
_entity_poly.type
_entity_poly.pdbx_seq_one_letter_code
_entity_poly.pdbx_strand_id
1 'polypeptide(L)'
;MNIQKLRDTYPDLIAYMKEHEYNNHYVERLEQQIKTILSNADANGWATYGDVYRWYESKTDSRQGLRYRLTFIGIIERFAVRGEFPDGRTRQKVKERGYYQYLSPGFKHVIDTYRDFEAQRGTKKARTIYGESSNAASFLYELQSAGISGAEEITQQSVIAAFLNEDGTPRRSCSYKKIIAAVFKTNVPTNPELFNRLIAYLPDLRETRRNIQYLTDEEIAKIKLALAEANSGLSLRDRAIGTLALCYGLRCCDIAALKLDDVDLDGDRISICQQKTSVPLELPLTTSIGNALYDYVTGERPESDCRFIFLSENRPFCRMAEGSIGNIASRIMDAAGIRQNAGDRKGFHIFRHRLATDLLGKGVAQPIISKITGHTSPDSLTVYLSADFVHLKECALSIEQFPVRMEVFANA
;
A
#
# COMPACT_ATOMS: atom_id res chain seq x y z
N MET A 1 22.70 -7.18 -22.59
CA MET A 1 22.53 -5.71 -22.71
C MET A 1 23.18 -5.26 -24.02
N ASN A 2 22.53 -4.45 -24.86
CA ASN A 2 23.11 -3.98 -26.12
C ASN A 2 23.65 -2.54 -25.91
N ILE A 3 24.95 -2.44 -25.63
CA ILE A 3 25.65 -1.20 -25.31
C ILE A 3 25.73 -0.28 -26.53
N GLN A 4 25.98 -0.84 -27.73
CA GLN A 4 26.04 -0.02 -28.94
C GLN A 4 24.69 0.63 -29.24
N LYS A 5 23.60 -0.13 -29.17
CA LYS A 5 22.25 0.41 -29.34
C LYS A 5 21.97 1.53 -28.32
N LEU A 6 22.32 1.32 -27.03
CA LEU A 6 22.15 2.35 -26.01
C LEU A 6 22.95 3.62 -26.36
N ARG A 7 24.21 3.46 -26.81
CA ARG A 7 25.07 4.59 -27.21
C ARG A 7 24.45 5.40 -28.34
N ASP A 8 23.88 4.73 -29.33
CA ASP A 8 23.32 5.37 -30.51
C ASP A 8 21.98 6.06 -30.23
N THR A 9 21.20 5.53 -29.29
CA THR A 9 19.80 5.99 -29.09
C THR A 9 19.58 6.84 -27.83
N TYR A 10 20.48 6.83 -26.83
CA TYR A 10 20.25 7.60 -25.60
C TYR A 10 20.07 9.12 -25.81
N PRO A 11 20.65 9.77 -26.84
CA PRO A 11 20.39 11.18 -27.10
C PRO A 11 18.90 11.47 -27.31
N ASP A 12 18.16 10.56 -27.94
CA ASP A 12 16.72 10.69 -28.17
C ASP A 12 15.96 10.68 -26.85
N LEU A 13 16.38 9.83 -25.88
CA LEU A 13 15.79 9.81 -24.54
C LEU A 13 16.01 11.15 -23.82
N ILE A 14 17.21 11.71 -23.92
CA ILE A 14 17.53 13.00 -23.27
C ILE A 14 16.77 14.14 -23.96
N ALA A 15 16.69 14.14 -25.29
CA ALA A 15 15.92 15.12 -26.05
C ALA A 15 14.43 15.08 -25.68
N TYR A 16 13.83 13.88 -25.66
CA TYR A 16 12.45 13.67 -25.22
C TYR A 16 12.20 14.25 -23.83
N MET A 17 13.09 13.97 -22.86
CA MET A 17 12.90 14.45 -21.49
C MET A 17 13.01 15.98 -21.38
N LYS A 18 13.87 16.60 -22.18
CA LYS A 18 13.99 18.07 -22.24
C LYS A 18 12.76 18.69 -22.90
N GLU A 19 12.29 18.15 -24.00
CA GLU A 19 11.10 18.60 -24.71
C GLU A 19 9.85 18.52 -23.81
N HIS A 20 9.75 17.45 -23.01
CA HIS A 20 8.65 17.27 -22.05
C HIS A 20 8.92 17.93 -20.68
N GLU A 21 9.86 18.87 -20.63
CA GLU A 21 10.16 19.72 -19.47
C GLU A 21 10.40 18.95 -18.14
N TYR A 22 11.07 17.79 -18.23
CA TYR A 22 11.55 17.14 -17.02
C TYR A 22 12.56 18.02 -16.28
N ASN A 23 12.63 17.90 -14.96
CA ASN A 23 13.58 18.68 -14.16
C ASN A 23 15.01 18.50 -14.67
N ASN A 24 15.70 19.60 -14.98
CA ASN A 24 17.04 19.60 -15.58
C ASN A 24 18.05 18.75 -14.79
N HIS A 25 18.08 18.90 -13.47
CA HIS A 25 18.96 18.13 -12.61
C HIS A 25 18.66 16.60 -12.66
N TYR A 26 17.40 16.23 -12.83
CA TYR A 26 17.00 14.83 -13.01
C TYR A 26 17.50 14.28 -14.34
N VAL A 27 17.39 15.06 -15.42
CA VAL A 27 17.88 14.71 -16.76
C VAL A 27 19.40 14.58 -16.78
N GLU A 28 20.12 15.53 -16.19
CA GLU A 28 21.58 15.49 -16.07
C GLU A 28 22.08 14.24 -15.33
N ARG A 29 21.42 13.90 -14.21
CA ARG A 29 21.76 12.70 -13.45
C ARG A 29 21.47 11.41 -14.22
N LEU A 30 20.39 11.36 -14.98
CA LEU A 30 20.09 10.22 -15.85
C LEU A 30 21.16 10.09 -16.93
N GLU A 31 21.53 11.19 -17.59
CA GLU A 31 22.57 11.21 -18.62
C GLU A 31 23.92 10.76 -18.05
N GLN A 32 24.29 11.24 -16.87
CA GLN A 32 25.50 10.80 -16.18
C GLN A 32 25.46 9.30 -15.86
N GLN A 33 24.28 8.78 -15.46
CA GLN A 33 24.11 7.35 -15.24
C GLN A 33 24.29 6.54 -16.52
N ILE A 34 23.78 7.02 -17.66
CA ILE A 34 23.98 6.40 -18.97
C ILE A 34 25.47 6.39 -19.35
N LYS A 35 26.16 7.53 -19.23
CA LYS A 35 27.59 7.65 -19.49
C LYS A 35 28.42 6.71 -18.63
N THR A 36 28.05 6.56 -17.35
CA THR A 36 28.69 5.60 -16.44
C THR A 36 28.51 4.17 -16.91
N ILE A 37 27.30 3.79 -17.38
CA ILE A 37 27.05 2.47 -17.94
C ILE A 37 27.89 2.24 -19.19
N LEU A 38 27.88 3.17 -20.13
CA LEU A 38 28.63 3.07 -21.40
C LEU A 38 30.15 2.96 -21.20
N SER A 39 30.70 3.63 -20.18
CA SER A 39 32.12 3.62 -19.89
C SER A 39 32.62 2.38 -19.16
N ASN A 40 31.74 1.69 -18.42
CA ASN A 40 32.14 0.60 -17.52
C ASN A 40 31.61 -0.78 -17.94
N ALA A 41 30.72 -0.85 -18.93
CA ALA A 41 30.04 -2.09 -19.28
C ALA A 41 31.01 -3.18 -19.74
N ASP A 42 31.92 -2.84 -20.66
CA ASP A 42 32.89 -3.80 -21.22
C ASP A 42 33.92 -4.23 -20.17
N ALA A 43 34.45 -3.27 -19.40
CA ALA A 43 35.45 -3.53 -18.36
C ALA A 43 34.92 -4.43 -17.22
N ASN A 44 33.60 -4.36 -16.92
CA ASN A 44 32.98 -5.19 -15.88
C ASN A 44 32.20 -6.37 -16.44
N GLY A 45 32.16 -6.59 -17.75
CA GLY A 45 31.47 -7.71 -18.40
C GLY A 45 29.96 -7.73 -18.14
N TRP A 46 29.30 -6.55 -18.06
CA TRP A 46 27.86 -6.49 -17.77
C TRP A 46 27.02 -6.99 -18.93
N ALA A 47 26.34 -8.11 -18.72
CA ALA A 47 25.42 -8.71 -19.69
C ALA A 47 23.99 -8.16 -19.56
N THR A 48 23.59 -7.72 -18.37
CA THR A 48 22.24 -7.29 -18.03
C THR A 48 22.25 -5.97 -17.23
N TYR A 49 21.12 -5.26 -17.21
CA TYR A 49 20.95 -4.09 -16.35
C TYR A 49 20.90 -4.48 -14.85
N GLY A 50 20.60 -5.73 -14.55
CA GLY A 50 20.73 -6.28 -13.20
C GLY A 50 22.19 -6.34 -12.73
N ASP A 51 23.16 -6.58 -13.63
CA ASP A 51 24.58 -6.56 -13.30
C ASP A 51 25.04 -5.16 -12.92
N VAL A 52 24.56 -4.15 -13.65
CA VAL A 52 24.78 -2.74 -13.34
C VAL A 52 24.28 -2.39 -11.94
N TYR A 53 23.08 -2.87 -11.59
CA TYR A 53 22.51 -2.64 -10.27
C TYR A 53 23.36 -3.30 -9.17
N ARG A 54 23.75 -4.58 -9.34
CA ARG A 54 24.60 -5.30 -8.39
C ARG A 54 25.94 -4.62 -8.16
N TRP A 55 26.54 -4.07 -9.22
CA TRP A 55 27.75 -3.29 -9.10
C TRP A 55 27.59 -2.03 -8.22
N TYR A 56 26.48 -1.31 -8.34
CA TYR A 56 26.19 -0.21 -7.42
C TYR A 56 25.91 -0.70 -6.00
N GLU A 57 25.20 -1.81 -5.85
CA GLU A 57 24.90 -2.42 -4.55
C GLU A 57 26.19 -2.79 -3.79
N SER A 58 27.24 -3.23 -4.48
CA SER A 58 28.55 -3.53 -3.89
C SER A 58 29.38 -2.31 -3.51
N LYS A 59 29.04 -1.10 -4.01
CA LYS A 59 29.81 0.14 -3.81
C LYS A 59 29.10 1.20 -2.97
N THR A 60 27.84 0.99 -2.59
CA THR A 60 27.03 2.02 -1.95
C THR A 60 26.27 1.48 -0.76
N ASP A 61 26.55 2.00 0.44
CA ASP A 61 25.81 1.67 1.67
C ASP A 61 24.51 2.45 1.80
N SER A 62 24.34 3.53 1.03
CA SER A 62 23.16 4.38 1.07
C SER A 62 21.94 3.73 0.40
N ARG A 63 20.95 3.31 1.19
CA ARG A 63 19.66 2.81 0.68
C ARG A 63 18.97 3.80 -0.25
N GLN A 64 19.06 5.10 0.04
CA GLN A 64 18.45 6.15 -0.77
C GLN A 64 19.18 6.30 -2.11
N GLY A 65 20.52 6.26 -2.09
CA GLY A 65 21.35 6.28 -3.29
C GLY A 65 21.06 5.10 -4.22
N LEU A 66 20.99 3.89 -3.66
CA LEU A 66 20.61 2.67 -4.42
C LEU A 66 19.21 2.76 -5.04
N ARG A 67 18.25 3.36 -4.32
CA ARG A 67 16.89 3.56 -4.84
C ARG A 67 16.86 4.48 -6.04
N TYR A 68 17.64 5.57 -6.04
CA TYR A 68 17.80 6.46 -7.18
C TYR A 68 18.44 5.74 -8.38
N ARG A 69 19.53 4.99 -8.14
CA ARG A 69 20.20 4.21 -9.20
C ARG A 69 19.25 3.20 -9.83
N LEU A 70 18.50 2.47 -9.02
CA LEU A 70 17.50 1.51 -9.50
C LEU A 70 16.44 2.17 -10.39
N THR A 71 16.01 3.39 -10.05
CA THR A 71 15.04 4.14 -10.86
C THR A 71 15.61 4.50 -12.22
N PHE A 72 16.82 5.04 -12.26
CA PHE A 72 17.48 5.41 -13.53
C PHE A 72 17.78 4.19 -14.40
N ILE A 73 18.34 3.13 -13.82
CA ILE A 73 18.63 1.89 -14.54
C ILE A 73 17.32 1.31 -15.13
N GLY A 74 16.22 1.38 -14.40
CA GLY A 74 14.91 0.93 -14.88
C GLY A 74 14.37 1.76 -16.05
N ILE A 75 14.61 3.07 -16.07
CA ILE A 75 14.25 3.94 -17.21
C ILE A 75 15.11 3.59 -18.42
N ILE A 76 16.41 3.47 -18.22
CA ILE A 76 17.38 3.15 -19.29
C ILE A 76 17.07 1.78 -19.89
N GLU A 77 16.81 0.76 -19.06
CA GLU A 77 16.47 -0.58 -19.54
C GLU A 77 15.19 -0.58 -20.38
N ARG A 78 14.13 0.07 -19.91
CA ARG A 78 12.85 0.15 -20.62
C ARG A 78 13.03 0.82 -22.01
N PHE A 79 13.73 1.93 -22.04
CA PHE A 79 14.02 2.63 -23.28
C PHE A 79 14.92 1.79 -24.22
N ALA A 80 16.05 1.28 -23.74
CA ALA A 80 17.00 0.55 -24.56
C ALA A 80 16.45 -0.79 -25.09
N VAL A 81 15.62 -1.49 -24.28
CA VAL A 81 15.06 -2.80 -24.66
C VAL A 81 13.79 -2.66 -25.47
N ARG A 82 12.89 -1.75 -25.08
CA ARG A 82 11.54 -1.64 -25.66
C ARG A 82 11.32 -0.39 -26.50
N GLY A 83 12.22 0.58 -26.46
CA GLY A 83 12.03 1.88 -27.12
C GLY A 83 10.99 2.78 -26.44
N GLU A 84 10.59 2.45 -25.19
CA GLU A 84 9.54 3.16 -24.48
C GLU A 84 10.13 4.33 -23.66
N PHE A 85 9.61 5.53 -23.90
CA PHE A 85 9.96 6.71 -23.11
C PHE A 85 9.32 6.67 -21.71
N PRO A 86 9.93 7.39 -20.73
CA PRO A 86 9.38 7.47 -19.39
C PRO A 86 8.04 8.22 -19.37
N ASP A 87 6.99 7.57 -18.84
CA ASP A 87 5.63 8.11 -18.74
C ASP A 87 5.17 8.35 -17.29
N GLY A 88 6.08 8.17 -16.34
CA GLY A 88 5.79 8.26 -14.90
C GLY A 88 4.94 7.12 -14.33
N ARG A 89 4.37 6.24 -15.15
CA ARG A 89 3.38 5.22 -14.75
C ARG A 89 3.99 3.84 -14.56
N THR A 90 4.89 3.44 -15.45
CA THR A 90 5.44 2.09 -15.50
C THR A 90 6.90 2.11 -15.05
N ARG A 91 7.22 1.32 -14.03
CA ARG A 91 8.60 1.10 -13.60
C ARG A 91 9.06 -0.27 -14.07
N GLN A 92 10.12 -0.30 -14.85
CA GLN A 92 10.79 -1.56 -15.19
C GLN A 92 11.41 -2.13 -13.91
N LYS A 93 11.21 -3.42 -13.68
CA LYS A 93 11.85 -4.12 -12.59
C LYS A 93 13.20 -4.66 -13.04
N VAL A 94 14.25 -3.90 -12.82
CA VAL A 94 15.65 -4.30 -13.06
C VAL A 94 16.06 -5.45 -12.12
N LYS A 95 15.48 -5.49 -10.94
CA LYS A 95 15.68 -6.53 -9.95
C LYS A 95 14.30 -7.06 -9.53
N GLU A 96 14.10 -8.34 -9.63
CA GLU A 96 12.94 -8.96 -9.02
C GLU A 96 12.99 -8.76 -7.51
N ARG A 97 11.92 -8.19 -6.96
CA ARG A 97 11.76 -8.04 -5.52
C ARG A 97 11.28 -9.35 -4.93
N GLY A 98 11.87 -9.74 -3.81
CA GLY A 98 11.47 -10.93 -3.07
C GLY A 98 12.42 -12.10 -3.29
N TYR A 99 12.12 -13.20 -2.63
CA TYR A 99 13.01 -14.35 -2.51
C TYR A 99 12.78 -15.41 -3.59
N TYR A 100 11.73 -15.27 -4.43
CA TYR A 100 11.36 -16.27 -5.43
C TYR A 100 12.52 -16.69 -6.33
N GLN A 101 13.31 -15.73 -6.83
CA GLN A 101 14.44 -15.99 -7.74
C GLN A 101 15.52 -16.90 -7.10
N TYR A 102 15.65 -16.88 -5.78
CA TYR A 102 16.66 -17.64 -5.02
C TYR A 102 16.16 -19.00 -4.54
N LEU A 103 14.90 -19.33 -4.77
CA LEU A 103 14.33 -20.60 -4.37
C LEU A 103 14.85 -21.77 -5.23
N SER A 104 14.93 -22.95 -4.63
CA SER A 104 15.14 -24.22 -5.32
C SER A 104 14.04 -24.47 -6.37
N PRO A 105 14.29 -25.30 -7.39
CA PRO A 105 13.29 -25.64 -8.40
C PRO A 105 11.99 -26.21 -7.78
N GLY A 106 12.10 -27.03 -6.73
CA GLY A 106 10.94 -27.60 -6.04
C GLY A 106 10.08 -26.53 -5.36
N PHE A 107 10.71 -25.59 -4.66
CA PHE A 107 10.00 -24.48 -4.02
C PHE A 107 9.41 -23.48 -5.03
N LYS A 108 10.09 -23.24 -6.17
CA LYS A 108 9.53 -22.45 -7.27
C LYS A 108 8.24 -23.07 -7.79
N HIS A 109 8.26 -24.39 -8.01
CA HIS A 109 7.10 -25.13 -8.49
C HIS A 109 5.88 -24.96 -7.57
N VAL A 110 6.08 -25.02 -6.24
CA VAL A 110 5.00 -24.76 -5.26
C VAL A 110 4.37 -23.36 -5.43
N ILE A 111 5.21 -22.34 -5.66
CA ILE A 111 4.75 -20.97 -5.87
C ILE A 111 4.05 -20.81 -7.23
N ASP A 112 4.59 -21.40 -8.28
CA ASP A 112 4.05 -21.29 -9.63
C ASP A 112 2.70 -21.99 -9.74
N THR A 113 2.56 -23.18 -9.18
CA THR A 113 1.26 -23.88 -9.06
C THR A 113 0.19 -22.98 -8.40
N TYR A 114 0.55 -22.27 -7.33
CA TYR A 114 -0.36 -21.34 -6.69
C TYR A 114 -0.73 -20.15 -7.58
N ARG A 115 0.26 -19.55 -8.26
CA ARG A 115 0.04 -18.40 -9.16
C ARG A 115 -0.86 -18.76 -10.32
N ASP A 116 -0.61 -19.90 -10.96
CA ASP A 116 -1.37 -20.37 -12.11
C ASP A 116 -2.81 -20.69 -11.73
N PHE A 117 -3.01 -21.37 -10.61
CA PHE A 117 -4.34 -21.70 -10.09
C PHE A 117 -5.16 -20.44 -9.81
N GLU A 118 -4.60 -19.48 -9.07
CA GLU A 118 -5.34 -18.25 -8.71
C GLU A 118 -5.54 -17.31 -9.92
N ALA A 119 -4.62 -17.32 -10.90
CA ALA A 119 -4.79 -16.61 -12.16
C ALA A 119 -5.93 -17.19 -12.99
N GLN A 120 -6.01 -18.54 -13.11
CA GLN A 120 -7.09 -19.23 -13.81
C GLN A 120 -8.45 -19.05 -13.12
N ARG A 121 -8.48 -19.08 -11.79
CA ARG A 121 -9.67 -18.88 -10.99
C ARG A 121 -10.27 -17.48 -11.16
N GLY A 122 -9.46 -16.46 -11.41
CA GLY A 122 -9.87 -15.09 -11.71
C GLY A 122 -10.52 -14.29 -10.56
N THR A 123 -10.55 -14.85 -9.33
CA THR A 123 -11.20 -14.19 -8.16
C THR A 123 -10.30 -13.19 -7.46
N LYS A 124 -8.98 -13.28 -7.64
CA LYS A 124 -7.99 -12.39 -7.04
C LYS A 124 -7.36 -11.45 -8.06
N LYS A 125 -7.16 -10.20 -7.65
CA LYS A 125 -6.38 -9.24 -8.45
C LYS A 125 -4.91 -9.69 -8.54
N ALA A 126 -4.24 -9.46 -9.66
CA ALA A 126 -2.82 -9.82 -9.89
C ALA A 126 -1.89 -9.32 -8.76
N ARG A 127 -2.14 -8.11 -8.22
CA ARG A 127 -1.40 -7.56 -7.08
C ARG A 127 -1.56 -8.41 -5.80
N THR A 128 -2.72 -8.98 -5.56
CA THR A 128 -2.97 -9.87 -4.41
C THR A 128 -2.19 -11.18 -4.56
N ILE A 129 -2.29 -11.81 -5.74
CA ILE A 129 -1.55 -13.04 -6.06
C ILE A 129 -0.05 -12.81 -5.89
N TYR A 130 0.47 -11.69 -6.40
CA TYR A 130 1.87 -11.31 -6.23
C TYR A 130 2.28 -11.16 -4.76
N GLY A 131 1.47 -10.47 -3.95
CA GLY A 131 1.74 -10.26 -2.53
C GLY A 131 1.74 -11.57 -1.73
N GLU A 132 0.77 -12.44 -1.97
CA GLU A 132 0.66 -13.75 -1.33
C GLU A 132 1.82 -14.67 -1.76
N SER A 133 2.14 -14.71 -3.04
CA SER A 133 3.30 -15.43 -3.59
C SER A 133 4.62 -14.94 -3.00
N SER A 134 4.77 -13.63 -2.81
CA SER A 134 5.98 -13.05 -2.22
C SER A 134 6.14 -13.43 -0.74
N ASN A 135 5.04 -13.47 0.02
CA ASN A 135 5.05 -13.95 1.40
C ASN A 135 5.41 -15.44 1.48
N ALA A 136 4.83 -16.27 0.61
CA ALA A 136 5.15 -17.69 0.56
C ALA A 136 6.61 -17.93 0.11
N ALA A 137 7.11 -17.17 -0.85
CA ALA A 137 8.52 -17.23 -1.26
C ALA A 137 9.46 -16.84 -0.11
N SER A 138 9.09 -15.84 0.71
CA SER A 138 9.87 -15.49 1.90
C SER A 138 9.91 -16.61 2.94
N PHE A 139 8.79 -17.31 3.14
CA PHE A 139 8.70 -18.45 4.03
C PHE A 139 9.56 -19.62 3.55
N LEU A 140 9.42 -20.00 2.29
CA LEU A 140 10.19 -21.10 1.71
C LEU A 140 11.69 -20.79 1.65
N TYR A 141 12.08 -19.54 1.39
CA TYR A 141 13.47 -19.11 1.43
C TYR A 141 14.08 -19.19 2.83
N GLU A 142 13.31 -18.87 3.86
CA GLU A 142 13.74 -19.04 5.26
C GLU A 142 14.02 -20.52 5.58
N LEU A 143 13.14 -21.43 5.15
CA LEU A 143 13.35 -22.88 5.28
C LEU A 143 14.58 -23.35 4.47
N GLN A 144 14.73 -22.85 3.25
CA GLN A 144 15.90 -23.16 2.41
C GLN A 144 17.21 -22.67 3.03
N SER A 145 17.20 -21.51 3.66
CA SER A 145 18.37 -20.99 4.38
C SER A 145 18.72 -21.81 5.63
N ALA A 146 17.77 -22.57 6.16
CA ALA A 146 17.98 -23.56 7.23
C ALA A 146 18.37 -24.96 6.71
N GLY A 147 18.67 -25.09 5.40
CA GLY A 147 19.15 -26.34 4.78
C GLY A 147 18.06 -27.24 4.17
N ILE A 148 16.79 -26.78 4.10
CA ILE A 148 15.67 -27.54 3.55
C ILE A 148 15.50 -27.17 2.08
N SER A 149 15.74 -28.08 1.15
CA SER A 149 15.76 -27.81 -0.29
C SER A 149 14.47 -28.18 -1.02
N GLY A 150 13.59 -28.97 -0.41
CA GLY A 150 12.35 -29.48 -0.98
C GLY A 150 11.19 -29.52 0.02
N ALA A 151 9.97 -29.59 -0.50
CA ALA A 151 8.77 -29.66 0.34
C ALA A 151 8.69 -30.93 1.19
N GLU A 152 9.26 -32.03 0.70
CA GLU A 152 9.32 -33.34 1.37
C GLU A 152 10.16 -33.30 2.64
N GLU A 153 11.17 -32.42 2.69
CA GLU A 153 12.11 -32.27 3.81
C GLU A 153 11.56 -31.36 4.91
N ILE A 154 10.44 -30.66 4.68
CA ILE A 154 9.83 -29.78 5.66
C ILE A 154 9.28 -30.58 6.83
N THR A 155 9.75 -30.27 8.03
CA THR A 155 9.32 -30.89 9.28
C THR A 155 8.40 -29.97 10.07
N GLN A 156 7.64 -30.53 11.02
CA GLN A 156 6.83 -29.72 11.93
C GLN A 156 7.68 -28.72 12.70
N GLN A 157 8.87 -29.13 13.16
CA GLN A 157 9.78 -28.28 13.91
C GLN A 157 10.25 -27.08 13.09
N SER A 158 10.59 -27.27 11.80
CA SER A 158 11.03 -26.19 10.93
C SER A 158 9.89 -25.19 10.66
N VAL A 159 8.65 -25.66 10.50
CA VAL A 159 7.47 -24.78 10.36
C VAL A 159 7.23 -23.99 11.63
N ILE A 160 7.26 -24.64 12.80
CA ILE A 160 7.07 -23.96 14.09
C ILE A 160 8.14 -22.88 14.29
N ALA A 161 9.43 -23.17 14.04
CA ALA A 161 10.52 -22.21 14.16
C ALA A 161 10.37 -21.00 13.22
N ALA A 162 9.76 -21.17 12.05
CA ALA A 162 9.47 -20.08 11.11
C ALA A 162 8.29 -19.19 11.58
N PHE A 163 7.41 -19.69 12.43
CA PHE A 163 6.21 -18.96 12.90
C PHE A 163 6.30 -18.43 14.32
N LEU A 164 7.05 -19.06 15.19
CA LEU A 164 7.16 -18.75 16.62
C LEU A 164 8.61 -18.39 16.98
N ASN A 165 8.78 -17.56 18.00
CA ASN A 165 10.04 -17.34 18.68
C ASN A 165 10.34 -18.50 19.66
N GLU A 166 11.55 -18.56 20.21
CA GLU A 166 11.97 -19.58 21.18
C GLU A 166 11.11 -19.59 22.44
N ASP A 167 10.55 -18.45 22.82
CA ASP A 167 9.65 -18.29 23.98
C ASP A 167 8.18 -18.66 23.66
N GLY A 168 7.91 -19.15 22.44
CA GLY A 168 6.58 -19.52 21.98
C GLY A 168 5.70 -18.33 21.54
N THR A 169 6.20 -17.11 21.59
CA THR A 169 5.45 -15.94 21.10
C THR A 169 5.37 -15.92 19.58
N PRO A 170 4.24 -15.45 19.00
CA PRO A 170 4.09 -15.39 17.55
C PRO A 170 5.07 -14.42 16.88
N ARG A 171 5.94 -14.91 16.02
CA ARG A 171 6.81 -14.15 15.12
C ARG A 171 6.06 -13.71 13.85
N ARG A 172 5.06 -14.48 13.44
CA ARG A 172 4.25 -14.27 12.25
C ARG A 172 2.78 -14.10 12.62
N SER A 173 2.06 -13.30 11.81
CA SER A 173 0.64 -13.05 12.05
C SER A 173 -0.26 -14.21 11.60
N CYS A 174 -1.49 -14.27 12.13
CA CYS A 174 -2.51 -15.20 11.67
C CYS A 174 -2.83 -15.01 10.16
N SER A 175 -2.80 -13.77 9.64
CA SER A 175 -2.98 -13.50 8.22
C SER A 175 -1.86 -14.11 7.37
N TYR A 176 -0.61 -14.07 7.84
CA TYR A 176 0.50 -14.72 7.17
C TYR A 176 0.32 -16.25 7.12
N LYS A 177 -0.09 -16.87 8.23
CA LYS A 177 -0.46 -18.30 8.28
C LYS A 177 -1.54 -18.64 7.24
N LYS A 178 -2.61 -17.81 7.15
CA LYS A 178 -3.70 -18.02 6.16
C LYS A 178 -3.16 -18.03 4.72
N ILE A 179 -2.18 -17.18 4.40
CA ILE A 179 -1.53 -17.15 3.09
C ILE A 179 -0.76 -18.45 2.82
N ILE A 180 0.09 -18.88 3.76
CA ILE A 180 0.87 -20.12 3.60
C ILE A 180 -0.07 -21.34 3.46
N ALA A 181 -1.11 -21.40 4.29
CA ALA A 181 -2.14 -22.43 4.19
C ALA A 181 -2.85 -22.45 2.83
N ALA A 182 -3.13 -21.26 2.24
CA ALA A 182 -3.73 -21.17 0.92
C ALA A 182 -2.80 -21.70 -0.18
N VAL A 183 -1.50 -21.36 -0.11
CA VAL A 183 -0.49 -21.87 -1.04
C VAL A 183 -0.36 -23.40 -0.94
N PHE A 184 -0.30 -23.95 0.26
CA PHE A 184 -0.25 -25.40 0.44
C PHE A 184 -1.53 -26.10 -0.02
N LYS A 185 -2.71 -25.57 0.30
CA LYS A 185 -4.01 -26.10 -0.16
C LYS A 185 -4.11 -26.19 -1.69
N THR A 186 -3.59 -25.21 -2.39
CA THR A 186 -3.57 -25.20 -3.86
C THR A 186 -2.68 -26.29 -4.42
N ASN A 187 -1.64 -26.71 -3.69
CA ASN A 187 -0.73 -27.77 -4.08
C ASN A 187 -1.21 -29.18 -3.64
N VAL A 188 -2.28 -29.30 -2.84
CA VAL A 188 -2.81 -30.62 -2.43
C VAL A 188 -3.08 -31.56 -3.62
N PRO A 189 -3.65 -31.11 -4.76
CA PRO A 189 -3.85 -32.02 -5.90
C PRO A 189 -2.56 -32.60 -6.50
N THR A 190 -1.40 -31.97 -6.32
CA THR A 190 -0.11 -32.46 -6.84
C THR A 190 0.48 -33.56 -5.95
N ASN A 191 0.34 -33.47 -4.65
CA ASN A 191 0.74 -34.46 -3.66
C ASN A 191 -0.13 -34.33 -2.39
N PRO A 192 -1.27 -35.06 -2.31
CA PRO A 192 -2.24 -34.93 -1.22
C PRO A 192 -1.65 -35.25 0.16
N GLU A 193 -0.85 -36.30 0.27
CA GLU A 193 -0.28 -36.72 1.55
C GLU A 193 0.69 -35.67 2.09
N LEU A 194 1.60 -35.22 1.27
CA LEU A 194 2.60 -34.21 1.62
C LEU A 194 1.93 -32.90 2.06
N PHE A 195 1.09 -32.30 1.20
CA PHE A 195 0.57 -30.97 1.47
C PHE A 195 -0.48 -30.94 2.58
N ASN A 196 -1.27 -32.00 2.79
CA ASN A 196 -2.11 -32.09 3.97
C ASN A 196 -1.30 -32.17 5.27
N ARG A 197 -0.19 -32.90 5.26
CA ARG A 197 0.76 -32.94 6.38
C ARG A 197 1.37 -31.57 6.65
N LEU A 198 1.82 -30.84 5.62
CA LEU A 198 2.37 -29.49 5.77
C LEU A 198 1.32 -28.48 6.32
N ILE A 199 0.07 -28.62 5.90
CA ILE A 199 -1.03 -27.80 6.46
C ILE A 199 -1.24 -28.10 7.94
N ALA A 200 -1.16 -29.36 8.34
CA ALA A 200 -1.30 -29.78 9.75
C ALA A 200 -0.14 -29.28 10.62
N TYR A 201 1.05 -29.03 10.07
CA TYR A 201 2.19 -28.46 10.79
C TYR A 201 2.06 -26.98 11.13
N LEU A 202 1.13 -26.26 10.50
CA LEU A 202 0.93 -24.83 10.75
C LEU A 202 0.39 -24.60 12.16
N PRO A 203 1.06 -23.76 13.00
CA PRO A 203 0.67 -23.57 14.40
C PRO A 203 -0.70 -22.91 14.53
N ASP A 204 -1.39 -23.18 15.62
CA ASP A 204 -2.60 -22.43 15.93
C ASP A 204 -2.24 -21.05 16.49
N LEU A 205 -2.46 -20.01 15.68
CA LEU A 205 -2.20 -18.62 16.02
C LEU A 205 -3.51 -17.93 16.38
N ARG A 206 -3.60 -17.42 17.58
CA ARG A 206 -4.75 -16.60 18.00
C ARG A 206 -4.76 -15.27 17.27
N GLU A 207 -5.91 -14.90 16.74
CA GLU A 207 -6.10 -13.59 16.13
C GLU A 207 -6.22 -12.55 17.26
N THR A 208 -5.17 -11.76 17.48
CA THR A 208 -5.25 -10.64 18.41
C THR A 208 -6.07 -9.54 17.77
N ARG A 209 -7.33 -9.38 18.19
CA ARG A 209 -8.13 -8.23 17.83
C ARG A 209 -7.56 -7.01 18.55
N ARG A 210 -6.97 -6.09 17.78
CA ARG A 210 -6.52 -4.80 18.30
C ARG A 210 -7.70 -3.83 18.24
N ASN A 211 -7.90 -3.05 19.28
CA ASN A 211 -8.86 -1.96 19.25
C ASN A 211 -8.53 -1.01 18.09
N ILE A 212 -9.57 -0.58 17.39
CA ILE A 212 -9.42 0.37 16.31
C ILE A 212 -8.96 1.70 16.91
N GLN A 213 -7.89 2.25 16.35
CA GLN A 213 -7.56 3.66 16.58
C GLN A 213 -8.38 4.52 15.60
N TYR A 214 -9.06 5.52 16.12
CA TYR A 214 -9.79 6.54 15.37
C TYR A 214 -9.43 7.93 15.90
N LEU A 215 -9.78 8.98 15.17
CA LEU A 215 -9.51 10.36 15.56
C LEU A 215 -10.49 10.78 16.65
N THR A 216 -9.98 11.45 17.69
CA THR A 216 -10.79 12.08 18.73
C THR A 216 -11.41 13.40 18.22
N ASP A 217 -12.38 13.97 18.96
CA ASP A 217 -12.98 15.25 18.59
C ASP A 217 -11.96 16.39 18.61
N GLU A 218 -11.02 16.36 19.57
CA GLU A 218 -9.93 17.34 19.67
C GLU A 218 -8.97 17.23 18.47
N GLU A 219 -8.61 16.00 18.07
CA GLU A 219 -7.78 15.77 16.90
C GLU A 219 -8.48 16.26 15.62
N ILE A 220 -9.78 16.02 15.49
CA ILE A 220 -10.60 16.51 14.38
C ILE A 220 -10.61 18.03 14.32
N ALA A 221 -10.77 18.70 15.47
CA ALA A 221 -10.76 20.17 15.53
C ALA A 221 -9.40 20.73 15.05
N LYS A 222 -8.29 20.15 15.51
CA LYS A 222 -6.94 20.53 15.07
C LYS A 222 -6.70 20.28 13.58
N ILE A 223 -7.16 19.14 13.06
CA ILE A 223 -7.07 18.83 11.62
C ILE A 223 -7.88 19.85 10.80
N LYS A 224 -9.12 20.14 11.19
CA LYS A 224 -9.95 21.14 10.50
C LYS A 224 -9.29 22.51 10.46
N LEU A 225 -8.68 22.93 11.56
CA LEU A 225 -7.92 24.17 11.63
C LEU A 225 -6.73 24.16 10.66
N ALA A 226 -5.90 23.11 10.70
CA ALA A 226 -4.75 22.94 9.80
C ALA A 226 -5.16 22.91 8.32
N LEU A 227 -6.30 22.30 7.98
CA LEU A 227 -6.83 22.27 6.60
C LEU A 227 -7.39 23.65 6.16
N ALA A 228 -7.89 24.48 7.09
CA ALA A 228 -8.44 25.80 6.80
C ALA A 228 -7.36 26.89 6.70
N GLU A 229 -6.31 26.82 7.51
CA GLU A 229 -5.28 27.85 7.60
C GLU A 229 -4.36 27.87 6.38
N ALA A 230 -4.22 29.04 5.75
CA ALA A 230 -3.33 29.22 4.59
C ALA A 230 -1.86 28.96 4.93
N ASN A 231 -1.43 29.26 6.16
CA ASN A 231 -0.04 29.17 6.62
C ASN A 231 0.28 27.85 7.34
N SER A 232 -0.58 26.83 7.22
CA SER A 232 -0.37 25.52 7.87
C SER A 232 0.78 24.70 7.27
N GLY A 233 1.40 25.16 6.18
CA GLY A 233 2.43 24.41 5.44
C GLY A 233 1.86 23.32 4.53
N LEU A 234 0.54 23.16 4.45
CA LEU A 234 -0.13 22.23 3.55
C LEU A 234 -0.42 22.90 2.20
N SER A 235 -0.09 22.21 1.11
CA SER A 235 -0.46 22.64 -0.24
C SER A 235 -1.98 22.60 -0.45
N LEU A 236 -2.51 23.32 -1.45
CA LEU A 236 -3.94 23.26 -1.79
C LEU A 236 -4.36 21.83 -2.13
N ARG A 237 -3.49 21.07 -2.79
CA ARG A 237 -3.70 19.65 -3.06
C ARG A 237 -3.87 18.85 -1.77
N ASP A 238 -2.97 19.01 -0.81
CA ASP A 238 -3.00 18.26 0.45
C ASP A 238 -4.23 18.61 1.27
N ARG A 239 -4.64 19.87 1.25
CA ARG A 239 -5.87 20.36 1.89
C ARG A 239 -7.12 19.74 1.24
N ALA A 240 -7.21 19.73 -0.09
CA ALA A 240 -8.33 19.12 -0.80
C ALA A 240 -8.43 17.59 -0.51
N ILE A 241 -7.30 16.87 -0.55
CA ILE A 241 -7.24 15.45 -0.22
C ILE A 241 -7.63 15.20 1.24
N GLY A 242 -7.15 16.03 2.17
CA GLY A 242 -7.48 15.94 3.60
C GLY A 242 -8.96 16.17 3.86
N THR A 243 -9.57 17.16 3.20
CA THR A 243 -11.00 17.49 3.32
C THR A 243 -11.87 16.34 2.81
N LEU A 244 -11.55 15.75 1.64
CA LEU A 244 -12.24 14.56 1.13
C LEU A 244 -12.16 13.38 2.09
N ALA A 245 -10.97 13.14 2.65
CA ALA A 245 -10.76 12.04 3.60
C ALA A 245 -11.51 12.27 4.91
N LEU A 246 -11.52 13.51 5.41
CA LEU A 246 -12.19 13.87 6.66
C LEU A 246 -13.72 13.78 6.54
N CYS A 247 -14.29 14.28 5.45
CA CYS A 247 -15.72 14.35 5.25
C CYS A 247 -16.34 13.01 4.80
N TYR A 248 -15.66 12.29 3.92
CA TYR A 248 -16.21 11.06 3.32
C TYR A 248 -15.51 9.77 3.72
N GLY A 249 -14.38 9.83 4.39
CA GLY A 249 -13.61 8.64 4.72
C GLY A 249 -13.18 7.84 3.49
N LEU A 250 -12.92 8.47 2.35
CA LEU A 250 -12.52 7.80 1.10
C LEU A 250 -11.19 7.07 1.26
N ARG A 251 -11.05 5.95 0.55
CA ARG A 251 -9.76 5.23 0.52
C ARG A 251 -8.75 5.96 -0.37
N CYS A 252 -7.46 5.84 -0.07
CA CYS A 252 -6.40 6.45 -0.90
C CYS A 252 -6.52 6.10 -2.39
N CYS A 253 -6.90 4.86 -2.71
CA CYS A 253 -7.09 4.44 -4.11
C CYS A 253 -8.27 5.15 -4.78
N ASP A 254 -9.34 5.45 -4.05
CA ASP A 254 -10.52 6.12 -4.57
C ASP A 254 -10.22 7.62 -4.76
N ILE A 255 -9.56 8.27 -3.79
CA ILE A 255 -9.10 9.65 -3.93
C ILE A 255 -8.13 9.80 -5.12
N ALA A 256 -7.15 8.89 -5.23
CA ALA A 256 -6.22 8.90 -6.36
C ALA A 256 -6.91 8.71 -7.71
N ALA A 257 -8.04 7.99 -7.75
CA ALA A 257 -8.77 7.69 -8.98
C ALA A 257 -9.81 8.74 -9.35
N LEU A 258 -10.03 9.75 -8.51
CA LEU A 258 -11.03 10.81 -8.74
C LEU A 258 -10.67 11.62 -9.98
N LYS A 259 -11.65 11.79 -10.89
CA LYS A 259 -11.51 12.51 -12.14
C LYS A 259 -12.28 13.83 -12.10
N LEU A 260 -11.95 14.74 -12.99
CA LEU A 260 -12.69 16.00 -13.16
C LEU A 260 -14.16 15.75 -13.48
N ASP A 261 -14.47 14.75 -14.31
CA ASP A 261 -15.84 14.39 -14.70
C ASP A 261 -16.65 13.70 -13.59
N ASP A 262 -16.00 13.25 -12.53
CA ASP A 262 -16.68 12.62 -11.40
C ASP A 262 -17.34 13.69 -10.49
N VAL A 263 -17.02 14.99 -10.68
CA VAL A 263 -17.52 16.11 -9.90
C VAL A 263 -18.53 16.90 -10.73
N ASP A 264 -19.79 16.82 -10.35
CA ASP A 264 -20.90 17.56 -10.92
C ASP A 264 -21.20 18.78 -10.03
N LEU A 265 -20.75 19.95 -10.49
CA LEU A 265 -20.92 21.21 -9.75
C LEU A 265 -22.38 21.73 -9.82
N ASP A 266 -23.10 21.45 -10.90
CA ASP A 266 -24.50 21.88 -11.08
C ASP A 266 -25.45 20.99 -10.27
N GLY A 267 -25.14 19.70 -10.17
CA GLY A 267 -25.92 18.72 -9.41
C GLY A 267 -25.47 18.54 -7.96
N ASP A 268 -24.50 19.31 -7.48
CA ASP A 268 -23.94 19.25 -6.10
C ASP A 268 -23.57 17.82 -5.69
N ARG A 269 -22.89 17.05 -6.55
CA ARG A 269 -22.56 15.64 -6.28
C ARG A 269 -21.19 15.22 -6.82
N ILE A 270 -20.66 14.17 -6.20
CA ILE A 270 -19.47 13.45 -6.64
C ILE A 270 -19.87 12.00 -6.87
N SER A 271 -19.66 11.48 -8.08
CA SER A 271 -20.01 10.12 -8.49
C SER A 271 -18.75 9.32 -8.76
N ILE A 272 -18.45 8.31 -7.94
CA ILE A 272 -17.24 7.49 -8.07
C ILE A 272 -17.57 5.99 -8.09
N CYS A 273 -16.73 5.21 -8.75
CA CYS A 273 -16.71 3.76 -8.61
C CYS A 273 -15.50 3.35 -7.76
N GLN A 274 -15.77 2.75 -6.59
CA GLN A 274 -14.71 2.39 -5.66
C GLN A 274 -13.74 1.37 -6.26
N GLN A 275 -12.45 1.65 -6.23
CA GLN A 275 -11.40 0.84 -6.87
C GLN A 275 -11.23 -0.56 -6.24
N LYS A 276 -11.51 -0.69 -4.95
CA LYS A 276 -11.33 -1.97 -4.23
C LYS A 276 -12.53 -2.90 -4.37
N THR A 277 -13.73 -2.35 -4.31
CA THR A 277 -15.00 -3.11 -4.21
C THR A 277 -15.85 -3.03 -5.48
N SER A 278 -15.50 -2.13 -6.41
CA SER A 278 -16.27 -1.82 -7.63
C SER A 278 -17.72 -1.39 -7.35
N VAL A 279 -17.96 -0.85 -6.14
CA VAL A 279 -19.28 -0.34 -5.74
C VAL A 279 -19.38 1.11 -6.21
N PRO A 280 -20.45 1.49 -6.95
CA PRO A 280 -20.74 2.89 -7.25
C PRO A 280 -21.13 3.62 -5.96
N LEU A 281 -20.65 4.85 -5.82
CA LEU A 281 -20.88 5.69 -4.67
C LEU A 281 -21.17 7.11 -5.13
N GLU A 282 -22.34 7.64 -4.75
CA GLU A 282 -22.70 9.04 -4.93
C GLU A 282 -22.62 9.76 -3.58
N LEU A 283 -21.96 10.89 -3.58
CA LEU A 283 -21.72 11.71 -2.40
C LEU A 283 -22.16 13.14 -2.68
N PRO A 284 -22.80 13.84 -1.72
CA PRO A 284 -23.15 15.24 -1.90
C PRO A 284 -21.87 16.10 -1.98
N LEU A 285 -21.80 17.03 -2.91
CA LEU A 285 -20.72 18.01 -2.98
C LEU A 285 -21.00 19.14 -2.01
N THR A 286 -20.42 19.05 -0.81
CA THR A 286 -20.56 20.12 0.19
C THR A 286 -19.69 21.33 -0.16
N THR A 287 -20.08 22.54 0.26
CA THR A 287 -19.35 23.78 0.01
C THR A 287 -17.86 23.70 0.41
N SER A 288 -17.55 23.06 1.54
CA SER A 288 -16.17 22.92 2.01
C SER A 288 -15.32 22.05 1.07
N ILE A 289 -15.91 21.01 0.49
CA ILE A 289 -15.22 20.12 -0.46
C ILE A 289 -15.13 20.79 -1.82
N GLY A 290 -16.23 21.40 -2.30
CA GLY A 290 -16.26 22.13 -3.56
C GLY A 290 -15.20 23.23 -3.60
N ASN A 291 -15.11 24.06 -2.55
CA ASN A 291 -14.08 25.10 -2.44
C ASN A 291 -12.67 24.53 -2.41
N ALA A 292 -12.42 23.49 -1.62
CA ALA A 292 -11.09 22.89 -1.54
C ALA A 292 -10.63 22.29 -2.87
N LEU A 293 -11.54 21.65 -3.61
CA LEU A 293 -11.26 21.11 -4.96
C LEU A 293 -11.04 22.25 -5.95
N TYR A 294 -11.89 23.28 -5.92
CA TYR A 294 -11.79 24.46 -6.77
C TYR A 294 -10.45 25.17 -6.58
N ASP A 295 -10.08 25.47 -5.33
CA ASP A 295 -8.82 26.13 -4.99
C ASP A 295 -7.61 25.37 -5.52
N TYR A 296 -7.61 24.03 -5.37
CA TYR A 296 -6.54 23.19 -5.90
C TYR A 296 -6.53 23.18 -7.44
N VAL A 297 -7.69 23.00 -8.07
CA VAL A 297 -7.77 22.84 -9.54
C VAL A 297 -7.38 24.14 -10.25
N THR A 298 -7.77 25.30 -9.69
CA THR A 298 -7.51 26.61 -10.30
C THR A 298 -6.18 27.24 -9.86
N GLY A 299 -5.71 26.93 -8.65
CA GLY A 299 -4.55 27.60 -8.05
C GLY A 299 -3.24 26.81 -8.08
N GLU A 300 -3.28 25.48 -8.02
CA GLU A 300 -2.05 24.68 -7.84
C GLU A 300 -1.96 23.48 -8.81
N ARG A 301 -3.08 23.01 -9.35
CA ARG A 301 -3.05 21.85 -10.24
C ARG A 301 -2.30 22.19 -11.53
N PRO A 302 -1.26 21.41 -11.90
CA PRO A 302 -0.54 21.64 -13.14
C PRO A 302 -1.46 21.53 -14.37
N GLU A 303 -1.22 22.35 -15.39
CA GLU A 303 -1.85 22.17 -16.70
C GLU A 303 -1.48 20.81 -17.30
N SER A 304 -2.48 20.02 -17.66
CA SER A 304 -2.28 18.66 -18.16
C SER A 304 -3.59 18.12 -18.75
N ASP A 305 -3.49 17.35 -19.83
CA ASP A 305 -4.61 16.59 -20.43
C ASP A 305 -5.06 15.42 -19.56
N CYS A 306 -4.35 15.17 -18.44
CA CYS A 306 -4.67 14.11 -17.51
C CYS A 306 -5.98 14.43 -16.79
N ARG A 307 -7.01 13.62 -16.98
CA ARG A 307 -8.36 13.84 -16.43
C ARG A 307 -8.49 13.60 -14.93
N PHE A 308 -7.49 13.03 -14.27
CA PHE A 308 -7.50 12.86 -12.83
C PHE A 308 -7.35 14.21 -12.12
N ILE A 309 -8.08 14.40 -11.02
CA ILE A 309 -7.99 15.66 -10.25
C ILE A 309 -6.59 15.78 -9.64
N PHE A 310 -6.13 14.76 -8.90
CA PHE A 310 -4.87 14.83 -8.17
C PHE A 310 -3.72 14.29 -9.00
N LEU A 311 -2.78 15.18 -9.33
CA LEU A 311 -1.62 14.90 -10.15
C LEU A 311 -0.33 14.87 -9.35
N SER A 312 0.71 14.21 -9.92
CA SER A 312 2.08 14.26 -9.41
C SER A 312 2.65 15.69 -9.50
N GLU A 313 3.50 16.06 -8.55
CA GLU A 313 4.17 17.37 -8.54
C GLU A 313 5.20 17.53 -9.66
N ASN A 314 5.76 16.42 -10.08
CA ASN A 314 6.81 16.41 -11.10
C ASN A 314 6.28 15.83 -12.41
N ARG A 315 6.82 16.33 -13.51
CA ARG A 315 6.53 15.79 -14.85
C ARG A 315 6.98 14.32 -14.99
N PRO A 316 6.33 13.52 -15.80
CA PRO A 316 5.06 13.86 -16.48
C PRO A 316 3.93 13.94 -15.44
N PHE A 317 3.10 14.98 -15.57
CA PHE A 317 1.95 15.16 -14.67
C PHE A 317 0.92 14.05 -14.89
N CYS A 318 1.00 13.04 -14.07
CA CYS A 318 0.11 11.89 -14.12
C CYS A 318 -0.65 11.72 -12.80
N ARG A 319 -1.65 10.85 -12.80
CA ARG A 319 -2.39 10.46 -11.61
C ARG A 319 -1.45 10.19 -10.44
N MET A 320 -1.72 10.77 -9.27
CA MET A 320 -0.98 10.46 -8.05
C MET A 320 -1.03 8.97 -7.71
N ALA A 321 0.10 8.44 -7.24
CA ALA A 321 0.15 7.08 -6.72
C ALA A 321 -0.55 6.99 -5.35
N GLU A 322 -1.24 5.88 -5.08
CA GLU A 322 -1.94 5.63 -3.80
C GLU A 322 -1.02 5.80 -2.58
N GLY A 323 0.25 5.40 -2.69
CA GLY A 323 1.24 5.56 -1.63
C GLY A 323 1.60 7.03 -1.36
N SER A 324 1.59 7.87 -2.40
CA SER A 324 1.80 9.32 -2.24
C SER A 324 0.62 9.99 -1.53
N ILE A 325 -0.61 9.60 -1.87
CA ILE A 325 -1.81 10.01 -1.12
C ILE A 325 -1.68 9.61 0.36
N GLY A 326 -1.27 8.36 0.64
CA GLY A 326 -1.08 7.88 2.02
C GLY A 326 -0.12 8.74 2.86
N ASN A 327 0.93 9.27 2.24
CA ASN A 327 1.91 10.14 2.91
C ASN A 327 1.33 11.53 3.28
N ILE A 328 0.30 11.99 2.56
CA ILE A 328 -0.37 13.26 2.86
C ILE A 328 -1.06 13.20 4.23
N ALA A 329 -1.63 12.05 4.61
CA ALA A 329 -2.20 11.89 5.93
C ALA A 329 -1.18 12.20 7.05
N SER A 330 0.07 11.75 6.91
CA SER A 330 1.13 12.08 7.87
C SER A 330 1.44 13.58 7.88
N ARG A 331 1.52 14.23 6.72
CA ARG A 331 1.74 15.68 6.65
C ARG A 331 0.61 16.48 7.32
N ILE A 332 -0.64 16.03 7.15
CA ILE A 332 -1.80 16.66 7.82
C ILE A 332 -1.69 16.49 9.34
N MET A 333 -1.33 15.30 9.83
CA MET A 333 -1.13 15.04 11.26
C MET A 333 0.01 15.90 11.84
N ASP A 334 1.10 16.03 11.08
CA ASP A 334 2.25 16.84 11.47
C ASP A 334 1.89 18.33 11.50
N ALA A 335 1.16 18.86 10.52
CA ALA A 335 0.66 20.23 10.48
C ALA A 335 -0.36 20.53 11.61
N ALA A 336 -1.18 19.54 11.97
CA ALA A 336 -2.11 19.64 13.08
C ALA A 336 -1.46 19.44 14.46
N GLY A 337 -0.18 19.10 14.54
CA GLY A 337 0.55 18.84 15.79
C GLY A 337 0.02 17.65 16.58
N ILE A 338 -0.46 16.59 15.90
CA ILE A 338 -1.04 15.41 16.54
C ILE A 338 -0.30 14.13 16.14
N ARG A 339 -0.42 13.09 16.95
CA ARG A 339 0.12 11.73 16.68
C ARG A 339 1.60 11.74 16.33
N GLN A 340 2.40 12.41 17.14
CA GLN A 340 3.84 12.56 16.92
C GLN A 340 4.68 11.39 17.48
N ASN A 341 4.06 10.50 18.29
CA ASN A 341 4.78 9.41 18.95
C ASN A 341 5.04 8.23 18.00
N ALA A 342 6.09 7.47 18.32
CA ALA A 342 6.35 6.21 17.64
C ALA A 342 5.21 5.21 17.90
N GLY A 343 4.67 4.60 16.84
CA GLY A 343 3.54 3.66 16.91
C GLY A 343 2.16 4.29 16.69
N ASP A 344 2.04 5.61 16.69
CA ASP A 344 0.80 6.29 16.33
C ASP A 344 0.42 6.01 14.87
N ARG A 345 -0.85 5.69 14.63
CA ARG A 345 -1.36 5.51 13.27
C ARG A 345 -1.65 6.86 12.63
N LYS A 346 -1.05 7.09 11.45
CA LYS A 346 -1.16 8.35 10.70
C LYS A 346 -1.83 8.20 9.33
N GLY A 347 -2.24 6.99 8.92
CA GLY A 347 -2.79 6.77 7.58
C GLY A 347 -4.27 7.16 7.45
N PHE A 348 -4.76 7.37 6.22
CA PHE A 348 -6.15 7.76 5.96
C PHE A 348 -7.22 6.77 6.45
N HIS A 349 -6.88 5.53 6.76
CA HIS A 349 -7.82 4.61 7.41
C HIS A 349 -8.37 5.14 8.73
N ILE A 350 -7.62 5.98 9.46
CA ILE A 350 -8.07 6.58 10.72
C ILE A 350 -9.24 7.55 10.49
N PHE A 351 -9.20 8.33 9.41
CA PHE A 351 -10.31 9.22 9.04
C PHE A 351 -11.59 8.42 8.76
N ARG A 352 -11.44 7.32 8.04
CA ARG A 352 -12.54 6.41 7.74
C ARG A 352 -13.07 5.71 9.00
N HIS A 353 -12.16 5.30 9.90
CA HIS A 353 -12.55 4.74 11.19
C HIS A 353 -13.33 5.76 12.00
N ARG A 354 -12.89 7.02 12.02
CA ARG A 354 -13.63 8.10 12.68
C ARG A 354 -15.02 8.29 12.10
N LEU A 355 -15.14 8.37 10.78
CA LEU A 355 -16.45 8.53 10.14
C LEU A 355 -17.40 7.40 10.51
N ALA A 356 -16.95 6.15 10.43
CA ALA A 356 -17.77 4.99 10.77
C ALA A 356 -18.18 4.98 12.25
N THR A 357 -17.26 5.31 13.16
CA THR A 357 -17.54 5.37 14.61
C THR A 357 -18.48 6.54 14.94
N ASP A 358 -18.32 7.70 14.32
CA ASP A 358 -19.19 8.85 14.53
C ASP A 358 -20.63 8.58 14.04
N LEU A 359 -20.78 7.94 12.88
CA LEU A 359 -22.10 7.55 12.37
C LEU A 359 -22.78 6.50 13.26
N LEU A 360 -22.02 5.53 13.78
CA LEU A 360 -22.53 4.54 14.73
C LEU A 360 -22.99 5.23 16.02
N GLY A 361 -22.16 6.10 16.62
CA GLY A 361 -22.49 6.82 17.83
C GLY A 361 -23.71 7.78 17.68
N LYS A 362 -24.04 8.17 16.45
CA LYS A 362 -25.26 8.92 16.10
C LYS A 362 -26.47 8.03 15.80
N GLY A 363 -26.37 6.74 15.99
CA GLY A 363 -27.46 5.78 15.78
C GLY A 363 -27.77 5.49 14.29
N VAL A 364 -26.85 5.81 13.37
CA VAL A 364 -27.05 5.50 11.95
C VAL A 364 -26.99 3.98 11.74
N ALA A 365 -28.00 3.41 11.09
CA ALA A 365 -28.08 1.97 10.87
C ALA A 365 -26.87 1.41 10.10
N GLN A 366 -26.36 0.28 10.55
CA GLN A 366 -25.14 -0.37 9.97
C GLN A 366 -25.19 -0.56 8.45
N PRO A 367 -26.29 -0.96 7.81
CA PRO A 367 -26.37 -1.06 6.35
C PRO A 367 -26.11 0.29 5.64
N ILE A 368 -26.57 1.40 6.23
CA ILE A 368 -26.34 2.74 5.70
C ILE A 368 -24.86 3.11 5.79
N ILE A 369 -24.24 2.84 6.96
CA ILE A 369 -22.80 3.08 7.15
C ILE A 369 -21.98 2.22 6.18
N SER A 370 -22.36 0.94 6.00
CA SER A 370 -21.73 0.06 5.01
C SER A 370 -21.81 0.62 3.60
N LYS A 371 -22.98 1.17 3.22
CA LYS A 371 -23.20 1.79 1.91
C LYS A 371 -22.35 3.05 1.73
N ILE A 372 -22.33 3.96 2.71
CA ILE A 372 -21.52 5.20 2.71
C ILE A 372 -20.03 4.86 2.61
N THR A 373 -19.60 3.89 3.40
CA THR A 373 -18.19 3.48 3.39
C THR A 373 -17.85 2.48 2.28
N GLY A 374 -18.84 1.95 1.53
CA GLY A 374 -18.65 0.96 0.45
C GLY A 374 -18.03 -0.34 0.96
N HIS A 375 -18.57 -0.87 2.06
CA HIS A 375 -18.28 -2.21 2.55
C HIS A 375 -19.19 -3.21 1.85
N THR A 376 -18.62 -4.32 1.39
CA THR A 376 -19.35 -5.42 0.75
C THR A 376 -19.71 -6.54 1.72
N SER A 377 -18.96 -6.67 2.84
CA SER A 377 -19.23 -7.65 3.89
C SER A 377 -19.82 -6.96 5.13
N PRO A 378 -20.91 -7.48 5.70
CA PRO A 378 -21.45 -7.01 6.99
C PRO A 378 -20.40 -7.03 8.12
N ASP A 379 -19.54 -8.05 8.12
CA ASP A 379 -18.47 -8.22 9.13
C ASP A 379 -17.46 -7.09 9.14
N SER A 380 -17.41 -6.29 8.08
CA SER A 380 -16.49 -5.13 8.01
C SER A 380 -16.80 -4.06 9.05
N LEU A 381 -18.01 -4.04 9.59
CA LEU A 381 -18.43 -3.11 10.66
C LEU A 381 -18.26 -3.65 12.08
N THR A 382 -18.14 -4.96 12.27
CA THR A 382 -17.96 -5.58 13.60
C THR A 382 -16.80 -4.98 14.38
N VAL A 383 -15.77 -4.54 13.66
CA VAL A 383 -14.58 -3.91 14.23
C VAL A 383 -14.91 -2.56 14.88
N TYR A 384 -15.90 -1.83 14.36
CA TYR A 384 -16.34 -0.53 14.89
C TYR A 384 -17.29 -0.66 16.06
N LEU A 385 -18.05 -1.76 16.13
CA LEU A 385 -18.96 -2.03 17.24
C LEU A 385 -18.24 -2.12 18.58
N SER A 386 -17.00 -2.62 18.60
CA SER A 386 -16.19 -2.67 19.81
C SER A 386 -15.72 -1.29 20.31
N ALA A 387 -15.83 -0.25 19.48
CA ALA A 387 -15.51 1.14 19.83
C ALA A 387 -16.74 1.98 20.16
N ASP A 388 -17.94 1.43 20.02
CA ASP A 388 -19.20 2.08 20.30
C ASP A 388 -19.58 1.92 21.79
N PHE A 389 -18.83 2.60 22.64
CA PHE A 389 -19.04 2.54 24.09
C PHE A 389 -20.39 3.10 24.54
N VAL A 390 -21.05 3.98 23.76
CA VAL A 390 -22.34 4.56 24.09
C VAL A 390 -23.39 3.46 24.11
N HIS A 391 -23.58 2.76 22.99
CA HIS A 391 -24.58 1.68 22.90
C HIS A 391 -24.15 0.42 23.65
N LEU A 392 -22.83 0.16 23.79
CA LEU A 392 -22.37 -0.96 24.64
C LEU A 392 -22.74 -0.77 26.11
N LYS A 393 -22.77 0.46 26.62
CA LYS A 393 -23.24 0.75 27.98
C LYS A 393 -24.72 0.49 28.13
N GLU A 394 -25.54 0.76 27.11
CA GLU A 394 -26.98 0.46 27.11
C GLU A 394 -27.27 -1.06 27.15
N CYS A 395 -26.37 -1.87 26.58
CA CYS A 395 -26.42 -3.31 26.60
C CYS A 395 -25.94 -3.93 27.94
N ALA A 396 -25.29 -3.12 28.79
CA ALA A 396 -24.78 -3.60 30.06
C ALA A 396 -25.94 -3.95 31.01
N LEU A 397 -25.88 -5.13 31.64
CA LEU A 397 -26.82 -5.49 32.70
C LEU A 397 -26.62 -4.53 33.88
N SER A 398 -27.71 -4.10 34.49
CA SER A 398 -27.65 -3.29 35.72
C SER A 398 -26.94 -4.08 36.83
N ILE A 399 -25.91 -3.47 37.39
CA ILE A 399 -25.17 -4.03 38.52
C ILE A 399 -25.66 -3.43 39.87
N GLU A 400 -26.73 -2.65 39.87
CA GLU A 400 -27.27 -2.02 41.08
C GLU A 400 -27.62 -3.04 42.18
N GLN A 401 -28.04 -4.25 41.78
CA GLN A 401 -28.33 -5.34 42.71
C GLN A 401 -27.06 -6.09 43.19
N PHE A 402 -25.91 -5.80 42.59
CA PHE A 402 -24.63 -6.39 42.90
C PHE A 402 -23.59 -5.29 43.19
N PRO A 403 -23.73 -4.55 44.29
CA PRO A 403 -22.79 -3.47 44.61
C PRO A 403 -21.37 -4.01 44.71
N VAL A 404 -20.45 -3.38 43.96
CA VAL A 404 -19.03 -3.75 44.01
C VAL A 404 -18.49 -3.44 45.40
N ARG A 405 -17.90 -4.44 46.05
CA ARG A 405 -17.20 -4.22 47.34
C ARG A 405 -15.97 -3.37 47.05
N MET A 406 -15.90 -2.20 47.66
CA MET A 406 -14.79 -1.25 47.48
C MET A 406 -13.41 -1.86 47.84
N GLU A 407 -13.37 -2.88 48.64
CA GLU A 407 -12.19 -3.63 49.02
C GLU A 407 -11.50 -4.33 47.85
N VAL A 408 -12.21 -4.60 46.75
CA VAL A 408 -11.64 -5.22 45.53
C VAL A 408 -10.70 -4.26 44.77
N PHE A 409 -10.90 -2.97 44.94
CA PHE A 409 -10.08 -1.93 44.25
C PHE A 409 -9.02 -1.28 45.17
N ALA A 410 -9.01 -1.64 46.45
CA ALA A 410 -8.03 -1.09 47.41
C ALA A 410 -6.63 -1.72 47.28
N ASN A 411 -6.51 -2.82 46.51
CA ASN A 411 -5.26 -3.58 46.29
C ASN A 411 -4.85 -3.68 44.81
N ALA A 412 -5.31 -2.80 43.94
CA ALA A 412 -4.96 -2.78 42.50
C ALA A 412 -3.98 -1.63 42.19
#